data_d32c75d68048b53ebce0d9628c9a0514
#
_entry.id   d32c75d68048b53ebce0d9628c9a0514
#
_cell.length_a   1.000
_cell.length_b   1.000
_cell.length_c   1.000
_cell.angle_alpha   90.00
_cell.angle_beta   90.00
_cell.angle_gamma   90.00
#
_symmetry.space_group_name_H-M   'P 1'
#
loop_
_entity.id
_entity.type
_entity.pdbx_description
1 polymer ?
#
loop_
_entity_poly.entity_id
_entity_poly.type
_entity_poly.pdbx_seq_one_letter_code
_entity_poly.pdbx_strand_id
1 'polypeptide(L)' 'MTRQKIGIAVIGFGWMGQAHTRSYLRIPTLFQERTYDPELIIISDNMQDRVDEAVASFGFREGTTDWLAAVNH' A
#
# COMPACT_ATOMS: atom_id res chain seq x y z
N MET A 1 -22.83 3.14 -9.67
CA MET A 1 -22.61 3.44 -8.24
C MET A 1 -21.15 3.78 -7.99
N THR A 2 -20.92 4.87 -7.27
CA THR A 2 -19.55 5.34 -7.03
C THR A 2 -18.94 4.59 -5.86
N ARG A 3 -17.74 4.03 -6.05
CA ARG A 3 -17.01 3.39 -4.96
C ARG A 3 -16.22 4.44 -4.17
N GLN A 4 -16.11 4.22 -2.87
CA GLN A 4 -15.23 5.02 -2.04
C GLN A 4 -13.79 4.52 -2.20
N LYS A 5 -12.85 5.45 -2.20
CA LYS A 5 -11.44 5.13 -2.17
C LYS A 5 -10.93 5.12 -0.74
N ILE A 6 -10.22 4.07 -0.37
CA ILE A 6 -9.65 3.93 0.96
C ILE A 6 -8.14 3.94 0.83
N GLY A 7 -7.49 4.92 1.46
CA GLY A 7 -6.03 5.01 1.47
C GLY A 7 -5.42 3.96 2.38
N ILE A 8 -4.41 3.28 1.87
CA ILE A 8 -3.69 2.24 2.60
C ILE A 8 -2.27 2.72 2.89
N ALA A 9 -1.90 2.66 4.16
CA ALA A 9 -0.53 2.87 4.59
C ALA A 9 0.02 1.53 5.09
N VAL A 10 1.19 1.14 4.61
CA VAL A 10 1.83 -0.11 5.04
C VAL A 10 3.11 0.24 5.78
N ILE A 11 3.25 -0.27 6.99
CA ILE A 11 4.44 -0.07 7.80
C ILE A 11 5.18 -1.40 7.90
N GLY A 12 6.37 -1.45 7.30
CA GLY A 12 7.14 -2.67 7.18
C GLY A 12 6.85 -3.39 5.87
N PHE A 13 7.83 -3.44 4.98
CA PHE A 13 7.68 -4.06 3.66
C PHE A 13 8.57 -5.29 3.52
N GLY A 14 8.64 -6.10 4.58
CA GLY A 14 9.23 -7.43 4.50
C GLY A 14 8.25 -8.40 3.84
N TRP A 15 8.48 -9.69 4.02
CA TRP A 15 7.69 -10.71 3.36
C TRP A 15 6.17 -10.57 3.62
N MET A 16 5.78 -10.32 4.87
CA MET A 16 4.36 -10.17 5.24
C MET A 16 3.76 -8.88 4.66
N GLY A 17 4.51 -7.78 4.69
CA GLY A 17 4.04 -6.52 4.10
C GLY A 17 3.79 -6.66 2.61
N GLN A 18 4.67 -7.37 1.91
CA GLN A 18 4.48 -7.64 0.48
C GLN A 18 3.24 -8.50 0.22
N ALA A 19 3.03 -9.54 1.05
CA ALA A 19 1.86 -10.41 0.90
C ALA A 19 0.56 -9.63 1.10
N HIS A 20 0.48 -8.77 2.11
CA HIS A 20 -0.68 -7.92 2.34
C HIS A 20 -0.90 -6.94 1.20
N THR A 21 0.16 -6.34 0.69
CA THR A 21 0.07 -5.39 -0.43
C THR A 21 -0.47 -6.08 -1.68
N ARG A 22 0.01 -7.28 -1.99
CA ARG A 22 -0.51 -8.05 -3.12
C ARG A 22 -1.99 -8.37 -2.96
N SER A 23 -2.44 -8.63 -1.73
CA SER A 23 -3.86 -8.87 -1.46
C SER A 23 -4.70 -7.64 -1.78
N TYR A 24 -4.26 -6.45 -1.41
CA TYR A 24 -4.97 -5.22 -1.77
C TYR A 24 -5.04 -5.02 -3.28
N LEU A 25 -3.96 -5.31 -3.99
CA LEU A 25 -3.92 -5.17 -5.45
C LEU A 25 -4.87 -6.15 -6.16
N ARG A 26 -5.20 -7.27 -5.52
CA ARG A 26 -6.11 -8.26 -6.11
C ARG A 26 -7.58 -7.93 -5.93
N ILE A 27 -7.94 -7.08 -4.98
CA ILE A 27 -9.34 -6.79 -4.69
C ILE A 27 -10.14 -6.41 -5.93
N PRO A 28 -9.67 -5.51 -6.82
CA PRO A 28 -10.44 -5.14 -8.01
C PRO A 28 -10.73 -6.28 -8.95
N THR A 29 -9.90 -7.30 -8.99
CA THR A 29 -10.11 -8.43 -9.90
C THR A 29 -10.91 -9.57 -9.29
N LEU A 30 -10.94 -9.65 -7.95
CA LEU A 30 -11.63 -10.73 -7.24
C LEU A 30 -13.04 -10.35 -6.77
N PHE A 31 -13.26 -9.07 -6.47
CA PHE A 31 -14.51 -8.59 -5.88
C PHE A 31 -15.06 -7.43 -6.69
N GLN A 32 -15.85 -7.74 -7.71
CA GLN A 32 -16.40 -6.71 -8.60
C GLN A 32 -17.50 -5.88 -7.95
N GLU A 33 -18.21 -6.45 -6.99
CA GLU A 33 -19.30 -5.78 -6.28
C GLU A 33 -18.86 -5.14 -4.96
N ARG A 34 -17.61 -4.71 -4.90
CA ARG A 34 -17.07 -4.06 -3.70
C ARG A 34 -17.58 -2.63 -3.55
N THR A 35 -17.65 -2.15 -2.32
CA THR A 35 -18.10 -0.79 -2.02
C THR A 35 -16.94 0.20 -1.95
N TYR A 36 -15.70 -0.26 -1.98
CA TYR A 36 -14.52 0.60 -1.91
C TYR A 36 -13.39 0.06 -2.77
N ASP A 37 -12.49 0.95 -3.15
CA ASP A 37 -11.25 0.62 -3.84
C ASP A 37 -10.07 1.01 -2.95
N PRO A 38 -9.15 0.09 -2.64
CA PRO A 38 -7.95 0.44 -1.89
C PRO A 38 -6.97 1.20 -2.76
N GLU A 39 -6.37 2.23 -2.18
CA GLU A 39 -5.30 2.99 -2.81
C GLU A 39 -4.04 2.88 -1.97
N LEU A 40 -2.94 2.48 -2.57
CA LEU A 40 -1.65 2.38 -1.89
C LEU A 40 -1.06 3.78 -1.78
N ILE A 41 -1.17 4.38 -0.62
CA ILE A 41 -0.80 5.78 -0.41
C ILE A 41 0.67 5.89 0.01
N ILE A 42 1.05 5.21 1.08
CA ILE A 42 2.40 5.35 1.61
C ILE A 42 2.91 4.02 2.16
N ILE A 43 4.18 3.78 1.92
CA ILE A 43 4.91 2.62 2.44
C ILE A 43 6.06 3.12 3.32
N SER A 44 6.24 2.49 4.45
CA SER A 44 7.37 2.75 5.33
C SER A 44 8.13 1.47 5.61
N ASP A 45 9.45 1.55 5.53
CA ASP A 45 10.36 0.47 5.93
C ASP A 45 11.69 1.11 6.31
N ASN A 46 12.39 0.51 7.26
CA ASN A 46 13.70 1.04 7.67
C ASN A 46 14.80 0.79 6.64
N MET A 47 14.53 0.02 5.61
CA MET A 47 15.45 -0.25 4.52
C MET A 47 15.02 0.50 3.26
N GLN A 48 15.86 1.41 2.78
CA GLN A 48 15.54 2.26 1.64
C GLN A 48 15.25 1.45 0.37
N ASP A 49 15.97 0.38 0.11
CA ASP A 49 15.74 -0.48 -1.07
C ASP A 49 14.35 -1.09 -1.09
N ARG A 50 13.80 -1.44 0.08
CA ARG A 50 12.43 -1.96 0.17
C ARG A 50 11.41 -0.88 -0.15
N VAL A 51 11.66 0.34 0.34
CA VAL A 51 10.81 1.49 0.04
C VAL A 51 10.80 1.77 -1.46
N ASP A 52 11.98 1.80 -2.07
CA ASP A 52 12.11 2.07 -3.51
C ASP A 52 11.40 1.00 -4.34
N GLU A 53 11.54 -0.26 -3.98
CA GLU A 53 10.84 -1.34 -4.67
C GLU A 53 9.33 -1.24 -4.53
N ALA A 54 8.85 -0.90 -3.33
CA ALA A 54 7.43 -0.77 -3.09
C ALA A 54 6.81 0.32 -3.97
N VAL A 55 7.47 1.46 -4.07
CA VAL A 55 6.99 2.55 -4.91
C VAL A 55 7.06 2.17 -6.39
N ALA A 56 8.21 1.62 -6.83
CA ALA A 56 8.43 1.33 -8.25
C ALA A 56 7.60 0.15 -8.76
N SER A 57 7.48 -0.92 -7.97
CA SER A 57 6.91 -2.18 -8.44
C SER A 57 5.50 -2.45 -7.91
N PHE A 58 5.12 -1.91 -6.76
CA PHE A 58 3.81 -2.15 -6.16
C PHE A 58 2.86 -0.97 -6.30
N GLY A 59 3.35 0.21 -6.68
CA GLY A 59 2.49 1.34 -7.00
C GLY A 59 2.11 2.23 -5.84
N PHE A 60 2.86 2.23 -4.74
CA PHE A 60 2.64 3.21 -3.68
C PHE A 60 2.95 4.62 -4.20
N ARG A 61 2.15 5.60 -3.81
CA ARG A 61 2.37 6.99 -4.20
C ARG A 61 3.60 7.58 -3.56
N GLU A 62 3.85 7.24 -2.29
CA GLU A 62 4.96 7.77 -1.50
C GLU A 62 5.65 6.67 -0.74
N GLY A 63 6.91 6.89 -0.41
CA GLY A 63 7.69 5.99 0.42
C GLY A 63 8.53 6.78 1.41
N THR A 64 8.76 6.22 2.58
CA THR A 64 9.57 6.84 3.62
C THR A 64 10.26 5.77 4.46
N THR A 65 11.42 6.12 5.02
CA THR A 65 12.06 5.28 6.04
C THR A 65 11.63 5.65 7.45
N ASP A 66 10.79 6.68 7.59
CA ASP A 66 10.26 7.15 8.87
C ASP A 66 8.83 6.67 9.06
N TRP A 67 8.63 5.67 9.92
CA TRP A 67 7.29 5.11 10.14
C TRP A 67 6.30 6.12 10.73
N LEU A 68 6.78 7.11 11.49
CA LEU A 68 5.91 8.16 12.04
C LEU A 68 5.31 9.02 10.93
N ALA A 69 6.08 9.30 9.88
CA ALA A 69 5.56 10.02 8.73
C ALA A 69 4.42 9.25 8.06
N ALA A 70 4.54 7.93 7.99
CA ALA A 70 3.49 7.09 7.42
C ALA A 70 2.22 7.10 8.29
N VAL A 71 2.37 7.03 9.61
CA VAL A 71 1.23 7.04 10.54
C VAL A 71 0.50 8.38 10.50
N ASN A 72 1.22 9.47 10.32
CA ASN A 72 0.67 10.83 10.35
C ASN A 72 0.27 11.36 8.97
N HIS A 73 0.27 10.51 7.98
CA HIS A 73 -0.08 10.90 6.61
C HIS A 73 -1.58 11.28 6.46
#